data_46ba1b0e7184f4a487642672c1170594
#
_entry.id   46ba1b0e7184f4a487642672c1170594
#
_cell.length_a   1.000
_cell.length_b   1.000
_cell.length_c   1.000
_cell.angle_alpha   90.00
_cell.angle_beta   90.00
_cell.angle_gamma   90.00
#
_symmetry.space_group_name_H-M   'P 1'
#
loop_
_entity.id
_entity.type
_entity.pdbx_description
1 polymer ?
#
loop_
_entity_poly.entity_id
_entity_poly.type
_entity_poly.pdbx_seq_one_letter_code
_entity_poly.pdbx_strand_id
1 'polypeptide(L)'
;MATSAAVEELLRRGLLWQGQAMPEQQQQQVVASGWRELNQYLAGGWPVGSVNELQLSQRFSGELALLLPLIKQQESTTVWLNPPALPYAAGLDYQQLDLRNQLVIQEADAKLAVWALEQAIKHPAVGLVLAWCDELTAVQVRRLQAAAEAAQNLVFILTTSSTTEARSYVTRVQLHGLKVKPVAAPTHLHANNERSTSVSYVPILQFALRKRRSGWPLADLECAIPDYLPRWRQRSGRRLTA
;
A
#
# COMPACT_ATOMS: atom_id res chain seq x y z
N MET A 1 34.32 -17.04 -2.17
CA MET A 1 33.84 -18.41 -2.27
C MET A 1 33.82 -18.77 -3.75
N ALA A 2 34.54 -19.83 -4.13
CA ALA A 2 34.64 -20.25 -5.53
C ALA A 2 33.31 -20.78 -6.01
N THR A 3 32.75 -20.15 -7.02
CA THR A 3 31.56 -20.66 -7.74
C THR A 3 31.95 -21.98 -8.38
N SER A 4 31.15 -23.04 -8.20
CA SER A 4 31.44 -24.33 -8.80
C SER A 4 31.47 -24.20 -10.34
N ALA A 5 32.45 -24.81 -11.02
CA ALA A 5 32.59 -24.79 -12.47
C ALA A 5 31.31 -25.21 -13.21
N ALA A 6 30.48 -26.07 -12.60
CA ALA A 6 29.18 -26.44 -13.12
C ALA A 6 28.17 -25.27 -13.14
N VAL A 7 28.22 -24.39 -12.12
CA VAL A 7 27.36 -23.21 -12.04
C VAL A 7 27.78 -22.16 -13.11
N GLU A 8 29.08 -21.98 -13.31
CA GLU A 8 29.60 -21.09 -14.36
C GLU A 8 29.22 -21.56 -15.76
N GLU A 9 29.26 -22.86 -16.02
CA GLU A 9 28.85 -23.42 -17.29
C GLU A 9 27.34 -23.27 -17.54
N LEU A 10 26.50 -23.43 -16.50
CA LEU A 10 25.06 -23.21 -16.61
C LEU A 10 24.71 -21.74 -16.81
N LEU A 11 25.45 -20.81 -16.18
CA LEU A 11 25.33 -19.36 -16.41
C LEU A 11 25.72 -19.01 -17.85
N ARG A 12 26.83 -19.55 -18.35
CA ARG A 12 27.30 -19.32 -19.72
C ARG A 12 26.31 -19.80 -20.78
N ARG A 13 25.58 -20.90 -20.50
CA ARG A 13 24.53 -21.45 -21.38
C ARG A 13 23.19 -20.72 -21.24
N GLY A 14 23.06 -19.72 -20.36
CA GLY A 14 21.82 -19.03 -20.11
C GLY A 14 20.73 -19.89 -19.44
N LEU A 15 21.10 -21.04 -18.86
CA LEU A 15 20.21 -21.94 -18.13
C LEU A 15 20.03 -21.55 -16.67
N LEU A 16 20.93 -20.70 -16.16
CA LEU A 16 20.81 -20.04 -14.87
C LEU A 16 20.88 -18.54 -15.08
N TRP A 17 20.06 -17.83 -14.35
CA TRP A 17 20.15 -16.38 -14.25
C TRP A 17 20.75 -16.01 -12.88
N GLN A 18 21.83 -15.26 -12.90
CA GLN A 18 22.41 -14.68 -11.69
C GLN A 18 21.81 -13.31 -11.48
N GLY A 19 21.03 -13.14 -10.40
CA GLY A 19 20.54 -11.84 -10.00
C GLY A 19 21.72 -10.92 -9.69
N GLN A 20 22.06 -10.06 -10.63
CA GLN A 20 23.03 -9.00 -10.38
C GLN A 20 22.35 -7.92 -9.55
N ALA A 21 23.06 -7.34 -8.60
CA ALA A 21 22.65 -6.08 -7.98
C ALA A 21 22.45 -5.07 -9.12
N MET A 22 21.26 -4.46 -9.20
CA MET A 22 21.01 -3.44 -10.23
C MET A 22 22.07 -2.35 -10.10
N PRO A 23 22.71 -1.92 -11.22
CA PRO A 23 23.59 -0.78 -11.19
C PRO A 23 22.90 0.41 -10.51
N GLU A 24 23.62 1.19 -9.71
CA GLU A 24 23.06 2.35 -9.00
C GLU A 24 22.30 3.31 -9.94
N GLN A 25 22.69 3.39 -11.19
CA GLN A 25 22.05 4.19 -12.25
C GLN A 25 20.65 3.68 -12.66
N GLN A 26 20.26 2.45 -12.27
CA GLN A 26 18.94 1.89 -12.51
C GLN A 26 18.08 1.83 -11.25
N GLN A 27 18.49 2.47 -10.16
CA GLN A 27 17.65 2.62 -8.98
C GLN A 27 16.46 3.50 -9.35
N GLN A 28 15.33 2.87 -9.62
CA GLN A 28 14.08 3.58 -9.85
C GLN A 28 13.74 4.39 -8.60
N GLN A 29 13.29 5.63 -8.80
CA GLN A 29 12.79 6.46 -7.71
C GLN A 29 11.68 5.72 -6.98
N VAL A 30 11.68 5.83 -5.67
CA VAL A 30 10.66 5.26 -4.79
C VAL A 30 10.05 6.34 -3.93
N VAL A 31 8.77 6.22 -3.62
CA VAL A 31 8.08 7.06 -2.65
C VAL A 31 7.88 6.28 -1.37
N ALA A 32 8.29 6.84 -0.25
CA ALA A 32 8.10 6.20 1.04
C ALA A 32 6.62 5.90 1.29
N SER A 33 6.31 4.70 1.76
CA SER A 33 4.94 4.30 2.05
C SER A 33 4.33 5.02 3.27
N GLY A 34 5.18 5.63 4.09
CA GLY A 34 4.83 6.15 5.40
C GLY A 34 4.83 5.08 6.51
N TRP A 35 5.09 3.82 6.16
CA TRP A 35 5.20 2.70 7.10
C TRP A 35 6.64 2.20 7.09
N ARG A 36 7.30 2.26 8.23
CA ARG A 36 8.72 1.91 8.34
C ARG A 36 9.01 0.48 7.87
N GLU A 37 8.22 -0.47 8.37
CA GLU A 37 8.37 -1.88 8.06
C GLU A 37 8.06 -2.16 6.59
N LEU A 38 7.00 -1.55 6.05
CA LEU A 38 6.64 -1.71 4.64
C LEU A 38 7.72 -1.16 3.72
N ASN A 39 8.36 -0.03 4.07
CA ASN A 39 9.48 0.50 3.31
C ASN A 39 10.66 -0.48 3.27
N GLN A 40 10.95 -1.18 4.37
CA GLN A 40 11.99 -2.22 4.38
C GLN A 40 11.63 -3.38 3.44
N TYR A 41 10.38 -3.83 3.46
CA TYR A 41 9.91 -4.91 2.58
C TYR A 41 9.87 -4.51 1.10
N LEU A 42 9.67 -3.23 0.79
CA LEU A 42 9.61 -2.68 -0.56
C LEU A 42 10.96 -2.08 -1.03
N ALA A 43 12.06 -2.31 -0.29
CA ALA A 43 13.37 -1.74 -0.61
C ALA A 43 13.37 -0.20 -0.76
N GLY A 44 12.71 0.48 0.17
CA GLY A 44 12.66 1.94 0.26
C GLY A 44 11.25 2.53 0.14
N GLY A 45 10.34 1.88 -0.55
CA GLY A 45 8.97 2.37 -0.75
C GLY A 45 8.32 1.90 -2.04
N TRP A 46 7.26 2.58 -2.44
CA TRP A 46 6.54 2.30 -3.69
C TRP A 46 7.33 2.80 -4.89
N PRO A 47 7.56 1.97 -5.93
CA PRO A 47 8.26 2.41 -7.13
C PRO A 47 7.46 3.47 -7.89
N VAL A 48 8.08 4.59 -8.23
CA VAL A 48 7.49 5.63 -9.08
C VAL A 48 7.25 5.06 -10.48
N GLY A 49 6.19 5.52 -11.15
CA GLY A 49 5.82 5.00 -12.47
C GLY A 49 5.31 3.56 -12.42
N SER A 50 4.56 3.19 -11.39
CA SER A 50 4.13 1.82 -11.20
C SER A 50 2.64 1.66 -10.95
N VAL A 51 2.10 0.55 -11.46
CA VAL A 51 0.76 0.06 -11.11
C VAL A 51 0.91 -1.05 -10.08
N ASN A 52 0.30 -0.84 -8.92
CA ASN A 52 0.34 -1.73 -7.77
C ASN A 52 -1.05 -2.29 -7.51
N GLU A 53 -1.16 -3.56 -7.18
CA GLU A 53 -2.42 -4.23 -6.86
C GLU A 53 -2.55 -4.42 -5.36
N LEU A 54 -3.68 -3.97 -4.80
CA LEU A 54 -4.11 -4.27 -3.44
C LEU A 54 -5.31 -5.22 -3.50
N GLN A 55 -5.07 -6.49 -3.21
CA GLN A 55 -6.11 -7.50 -3.07
C GLN A 55 -6.69 -7.42 -1.66
N LEU A 56 -7.95 -7.03 -1.57
CA LEU A 56 -8.67 -6.83 -0.31
C LEU A 56 -9.46 -8.08 0.06
N SER A 57 -9.41 -8.51 1.30
CA SER A 57 -10.30 -9.57 1.78
C SER A 57 -11.77 -9.16 1.69
N GLN A 58 -12.02 -7.88 1.93
CA GLN A 58 -13.30 -7.19 1.76
C GLN A 58 -13.04 -5.68 1.62
N ARG A 59 -14.03 -4.94 1.12
CA ARG A 59 -13.97 -3.47 1.11
C ARG A 59 -13.95 -2.94 2.54
N PHE A 60 -13.28 -1.81 2.76
CA PHE A 60 -13.10 -1.19 4.09
C PHE A 60 -12.29 -2.04 5.08
N SER A 61 -11.30 -2.80 4.57
CA SER A 61 -10.42 -3.66 5.38
C SER A 61 -9.14 -2.96 5.86
N GLY A 62 -9.05 -1.64 5.72
CA GLY A 62 -7.88 -0.86 6.13
C GLY A 62 -7.01 -0.37 4.97
N GLU A 63 -7.48 -0.50 3.73
CA GLU A 63 -6.79 -0.04 2.53
C GLU A 63 -6.45 1.45 2.59
N LEU A 64 -7.38 2.27 3.09
CA LEU A 64 -7.11 3.70 3.28
C LEU A 64 -6.09 3.96 4.38
N ALA A 65 -6.10 3.19 5.47
CA ALA A 65 -5.07 3.32 6.50
C ALA A 65 -3.68 3.05 5.92
N LEU A 66 -3.54 2.05 5.03
CA LEU A 66 -2.29 1.75 4.34
C LEU A 66 -1.83 2.90 3.44
N LEU A 67 -2.74 3.50 2.68
CA LEU A 67 -2.43 4.49 1.64
C LEU A 67 -2.46 5.94 2.14
N LEU A 68 -3.10 6.22 3.26
CA LEU A 68 -3.27 7.58 3.78
C LEU A 68 -1.94 8.35 3.95
N PRO A 69 -0.85 7.76 4.47
CA PRO A 69 0.42 8.47 4.56
C PRO A 69 0.98 8.86 3.18
N LEU A 70 0.75 8.01 2.19
CA LEU A 70 1.16 8.27 0.81
C LEU A 70 0.32 9.41 0.20
N ILE A 71 -1.01 9.41 0.41
CA ILE A 71 -1.89 10.48 -0.06
C ILE A 71 -1.50 11.82 0.56
N LYS A 72 -1.13 11.83 1.85
CA LYS A 72 -0.67 13.05 2.56
C LYS A 72 0.62 13.65 1.99
N GLN A 73 1.47 12.84 1.39
CA GLN A 73 2.74 13.28 0.78
C GLN A 73 2.55 13.84 -0.63
N GLN A 74 1.34 13.69 -1.22
CA GLN A 74 1.11 14.16 -2.59
C GLN A 74 0.87 15.66 -2.63
N GLU A 75 1.68 16.35 -3.42
CA GLU A 75 1.48 17.75 -3.78
C GLU A 75 0.60 17.90 -5.03
N SER A 76 0.57 16.84 -5.86
CA SER A 76 -0.23 16.75 -7.09
C SER A 76 -1.63 16.18 -6.78
N THR A 77 -2.51 16.23 -7.78
CA THR A 77 -3.87 15.68 -7.65
C THR A 77 -3.85 14.19 -7.38
N THR A 78 -4.62 13.77 -6.37
CA THR A 78 -4.97 12.36 -6.13
C THR A 78 -6.35 12.08 -6.73
N VAL A 79 -6.41 11.11 -7.62
CA VAL A 79 -7.67 10.67 -8.23
C VAL A 79 -8.18 9.41 -7.53
N TRP A 80 -9.47 9.44 -7.17
CA TRP A 80 -10.21 8.34 -6.58
C TRP A 80 -11.24 7.86 -7.60
N LEU A 81 -11.00 6.73 -8.23
CA LEU A 81 -11.92 6.16 -9.22
C LEU A 81 -12.76 5.05 -8.58
N ASN A 82 -14.07 5.22 -8.63
CA ASN A 82 -15.06 4.28 -8.09
C ASN A 82 -14.80 3.85 -6.64
N PRO A 83 -14.51 4.78 -5.71
CA PRO A 83 -14.41 4.40 -4.31
C PRO A 83 -15.74 3.78 -3.85
N PRO A 84 -15.71 2.75 -2.99
CA PRO A 84 -16.91 2.02 -2.55
C PRO A 84 -17.89 2.89 -1.74
N ALA A 85 -17.41 4.01 -1.23
CA ALA A 85 -18.19 5.11 -0.68
C ALA A 85 -17.47 6.42 -0.97
N LEU A 86 -18.20 7.52 -1.06
CA LEU A 86 -17.60 8.84 -1.21
C LEU A 86 -16.70 9.14 -0.01
N PRO A 87 -15.45 9.55 -0.24
CA PRO A 87 -14.55 9.95 0.83
C PRO A 87 -15.17 11.06 1.67
N TYR A 88 -15.20 10.88 2.99
CA TYR A 88 -15.77 11.85 3.91
C TYR A 88 -14.82 13.05 4.06
N ALA A 89 -15.16 14.18 3.45
CA ALA A 89 -14.30 15.36 3.36
C ALA A 89 -13.80 15.85 4.74
N ALA A 90 -14.67 15.92 5.76
CA ALA A 90 -14.25 16.33 7.10
C ALA A 90 -13.28 15.32 7.75
N GLY A 91 -13.38 14.03 7.40
CA GLY A 91 -12.43 13.01 7.84
C GLY A 91 -11.06 13.17 7.17
N LEU A 92 -11.05 13.50 5.88
CA LEU A 92 -9.82 13.77 5.13
C LEU A 92 -9.14 15.05 5.64
N ASP A 93 -9.90 16.12 5.88
CA ASP A 93 -9.42 17.38 6.46
C ASP A 93 -8.83 17.15 7.86
N TYR A 94 -9.52 16.37 8.71
CA TYR A 94 -9.00 15.99 10.02
C TYR A 94 -7.67 15.23 9.94
N GLN A 95 -7.47 14.47 8.86
CA GLN A 95 -6.20 13.81 8.53
C GLN A 95 -5.18 14.77 7.89
N GLN A 96 -5.51 16.05 7.74
CA GLN A 96 -4.66 17.07 7.13
C GLN A 96 -4.34 16.81 5.65
N LEU A 97 -5.29 16.23 4.90
CA LEU A 97 -5.20 16.14 3.45
C LEU A 97 -5.72 17.44 2.81
N ASP A 98 -5.01 17.92 1.79
CA ASP A 98 -5.50 19.05 1.00
C ASP A 98 -6.67 18.59 0.11
N LEU A 99 -7.88 18.99 0.47
CA LEU A 99 -9.10 18.61 -0.25
C LEU A 99 -9.16 19.16 -1.68
N ARG A 100 -8.44 20.25 -1.98
CA ARG A 100 -8.38 20.84 -3.32
C ARG A 100 -7.68 19.94 -4.33
N ASN A 101 -6.81 19.07 -3.83
CA ASN A 101 -6.05 18.12 -4.62
C ASN A 101 -6.71 16.72 -4.65
N GLN A 102 -7.97 16.57 -4.21
CA GLN A 102 -8.69 15.31 -4.23
C GLN A 102 -9.78 15.33 -5.30
N LEU A 103 -9.68 14.46 -6.29
CA LEU A 103 -10.67 14.32 -7.36
C LEU A 103 -11.34 12.94 -7.29
N VAL A 104 -12.65 12.92 -7.13
CA VAL A 104 -13.44 11.67 -7.11
C VAL A 104 -14.16 11.51 -8.44
N ILE A 105 -14.00 10.35 -9.05
CA ILE A 105 -14.67 9.95 -10.30
C ILE A 105 -15.53 8.73 -10.00
N GLN A 106 -16.81 8.80 -10.32
CA GLN A 106 -17.75 7.67 -10.25
C GLN A 106 -18.19 7.33 -11.68
N GLU A 107 -17.89 6.13 -12.16
CA GLU A 107 -18.27 5.66 -13.49
C GLU A 107 -18.72 4.20 -13.41
N ALA A 108 -19.98 3.97 -13.73
CA ALA A 108 -20.63 2.66 -13.65
C ALA A 108 -20.27 1.74 -14.83
N ASP A 109 -20.04 2.31 -16.01
CA ASP A 109 -19.62 1.53 -17.16
C ASP A 109 -18.17 1.10 -17.04
N ALA A 110 -17.91 -0.21 -17.04
CA ALA A 110 -16.58 -0.76 -16.84
C ALA A 110 -15.57 -0.33 -17.92
N LYS A 111 -16.00 -0.12 -19.16
CA LYS A 111 -15.12 0.31 -20.26
C LYS A 111 -14.75 1.78 -20.12
N LEU A 112 -15.75 2.62 -19.76
CA LEU A 112 -15.52 4.04 -19.50
C LEU A 112 -14.69 4.24 -18.24
N ALA A 113 -14.87 3.43 -17.20
CA ALA A 113 -14.05 3.46 -16.00
C ALA A 113 -12.56 3.17 -16.31
N VAL A 114 -12.26 2.14 -17.13
CA VAL A 114 -10.89 1.86 -17.56
C VAL A 114 -10.32 2.97 -18.44
N TRP A 115 -11.13 3.57 -19.31
CA TRP A 115 -10.73 4.72 -20.10
C TRP A 115 -10.42 5.93 -19.21
N ALA A 116 -11.30 6.25 -18.25
CA ALA A 116 -11.10 7.34 -17.29
C ALA A 116 -9.83 7.12 -16.45
N LEU A 117 -9.58 5.88 -16.01
CA LEU A 117 -8.36 5.48 -15.33
C LEU A 117 -7.11 5.80 -16.16
N GLU A 118 -7.10 5.41 -17.42
CA GLU A 118 -5.98 5.67 -18.33
C GLU A 118 -5.77 7.17 -18.55
N GLN A 119 -6.85 7.95 -18.72
CA GLN A 119 -6.76 9.42 -18.84
C GLN A 119 -6.21 10.07 -17.56
N ALA A 120 -6.69 9.64 -16.40
CA ALA A 120 -6.19 10.11 -15.11
C ALA A 120 -4.68 9.85 -14.94
N ILE A 121 -4.22 8.66 -15.30
CA ILE A 121 -2.79 8.30 -15.24
C ILE A 121 -1.95 9.19 -16.15
N LYS A 122 -2.44 9.52 -17.34
CA LYS A 122 -1.70 10.32 -18.33
C LYS A 122 -1.71 11.82 -18.04
N HIS A 123 -2.59 12.29 -17.16
CA HIS A 123 -2.75 13.72 -16.90
C HIS A 123 -1.60 14.28 -16.07
N PRO A 124 -0.92 15.36 -16.51
CA PRO A 124 0.30 15.86 -15.85
C PRO A 124 0.09 16.42 -14.44
N ALA A 125 -1.14 16.84 -14.10
CA ALA A 125 -1.45 17.32 -12.76
C ALA A 125 -1.72 16.19 -11.74
N VAL A 126 -1.81 14.93 -12.20
CA VAL A 126 -2.10 13.77 -11.36
C VAL A 126 -0.79 13.10 -10.93
N GLY A 127 -0.62 12.85 -9.64
CA GLY A 127 0.55 12.13 -9.10
C GLY A 127 0.19 10.76 -8.51
N LEU A 128 -1.07 10.60 -8.09
CA LEU A 128 -1.55 9.39 -7.46
C LEU A 128 -2.94 9.03 -7.96
N VAL A 129 -3.14 7.75 -8.28
CA VAL A 129 -4.46 7.23 -8.67
C VAL A 129 -4.81 6.04 -7.79
N LEU A 130 -5.97 6.09 -7.16
CA LEU A 130 -6.58 5.00 -6.40
C LEU A 130 -7.82 4.55 -7.17
N ALA A 131 -7.83 3.33 -7.69
CA ALA A 131 -8.92 2.83 -8.51
C ALA A 131 -9.48 1.51 -7.94
N TRP A 132 -10.75 1.50 -7.60
CA TRP A 132 -11.47 0.29 -7.20
C TRP A 132 -12.01 -0.40 -8.45
N CYS A 133 -11.29 -1.42 -8.91
CA CYS A 133 -11.60 -2.18 -10.12
C CYS A 133 -11.37 -3.67 -9.86
N ASP A 134 -12.43 -4.47 -9.92
CA ASP A 134 -12.34 -5.91 -9.68
C ASP A 134 -11.94 -6.72 -10.94
N GLU A 135 -12.21 -6.21 -12.14
CA GLU A 135 -12.08 -6.94 -13.40
C GLU A 135 -11.20 -6.22 -14.43
N LEU A 136 -9.88 -6.23 -14.23
CA LEU A 136 -8.95 -5.77 -15.26
C LEU A 136 -8.33 -6.97 -15.98
N THR A 137 -8.31 -6.94 -17.31
CA THR A 137 -7.59 -7.93 -18.12
C THR A 137 -6.08 -7.71 -18.08
N ALA A 138 -5.29 -8.75 -18.36
CA ALA A 138 -3.82 -8.64 -18.42
C ALA A 138 -3.36 -7.59 -19.45
N VAL A 139 -4.10 -7.42 -20.55
CA VAL A 139 -3.81 -6.41 -21.58
C VAL A 139 -4.04 -4.99 -21.04
N GLN A 140 -5.15 -4.78 -20.34
CA GLN A 140 -5.44 -3.48 -19.70
C GLN A 140 -4.38 -3.12 -18.66
N VAL A 141 -4.02 -4.06 -17.78
CA VAL A 141 -2.97 -3.83 -16.77
C VAL A 141 -1.64 -3.46 -17.42
N ARG A 142 -1.26 -4.12 -18.54
CA ARG A 142 -0.03 -3.77 -19.29
C ARG A 142 -0.08 -2.35 -19.85
N ARG A 143 -1.22 -1.94 -20.42
CA ARG A 143 -1.41 -0.57 -20.93
C ARG A 143 -1.34 0.47 -19.81
N LEU A 144 -1.98 0.20 -18.68
CA LEU A 144 -1.94 1.09 -17.51
C LEU A 144 -0.52 1.20 -16.96
N GLN A 145 0.24 0.08 -16.92
CA GLN A 145 1.63 0.09 -16.47
C GLN A 145 2.50 0.95 -17.41
N ALA A 146 2.37 0.80 -18.72
CA ALA A 146 3.10 1.63 -19.69
C ALA A 146 2.74 3.13 -19.56
N ALA A 147 1.46 3.45 -19.29
CA ALA A 147 1.03 4.81 -19.05
C ALA A 147 1.60 5.39 -17.74
N ALA A 148 1.62 4.60 -16.68
CA ALA A 148 2.19 5.00 -15.39
C ALA A 148 3.70 5.23 -15.48
N GLU A 149 4.42 4.37 -16.20
CA GLU A 149 5.87 4.54 -16.48
C GLU A 149 6.15 5.83 -17.24
N ALA A 150 5.36 6.12 -18.28
CA ALA A 150 5.54 7.33 -19.07
C ALA A 150 5.23 8.61 -18.29
N ALA A 151 4.19 8.58 -17.44
CA ALA A 151 3.76 9.72 -16.63
C ALA A 151 4.49 9.83 -15.27
N GLN A 152 5.25 8.80 -14.87
CA GLN A 152 5.91 8.69 -13.56
C GLN A 152 4.94 8.80 -12.37
N ASN A 153 3.71 8.32 -12.57
CA ASN A 153 2.65 8.33 -11.56
C ASN A 153 2.62 7.05 -10.74
N LEU A 154 2.09 7.15 -9.51
CA LEU A 154 1.75 6.01 -8.67
C LEU A 154 0.29 5.62 -8.88
N VAL A 155 0.04 4.35 -9.14
CA VAL A 155 -1.30 3.81 -9.35
C VAL A 155 -1.55 2.63 -8.44
N PHE A 156 -2.68 2.62 -7.75
CA PHE A 156 -3.14 1.51 -6.95
C PHE A 156 -4.47 1.00 -7.48
N ILE A 157 -4.51 -0.26 -7.85
CA ILE A 157 -5.73 -0.99 -8.19
C ILE A 157 -6.16 -1.76 -6.96
N LEU A 158 -7.31 -1.38 -6.41
CA LEU A 158 -7.91 -1.99 -5.24
C LEU A 158 -9.00 -2.96 -5.71
N THR A 159 -8.84 -4.24 -5.40
CA THR A 159 -9.74 -5.29 -5.88
C THR A 159 -10.10 -6.26 -4.75
N THR A 160 -11.34 -6.76 -4.76
CA THR A 160 -11.75 -7.87 -3.90
C THR A 160 -11.54 -9.22 -4.58
N SER A 161 -11.16 -9.23 -5.86
CA SER A 161 -10.83 -10.44 -6.60
C SER A 161 -9.43 -10.95 -6.22
N SER A 162 -9.35 -12.15 -5.69
CA SER A 162 -8.09 -12.82 -5.34
C SER A 162 -7.60 -13.71 -6.48
N THR A 163 -7.12 -13.10 -7.56
CA THR A 163 -6.50 -13.86 -8.65
C THR A 163 -5.02 -14.10 -8.40
N THR A 164 -4.56 -15.31 -8.68
CA THR A 164 -3.14 -15.68 -8.70
C THR A 164 -2.51 -15.52 -10.07
N GLU A 165 -3.32 -15.14 -11.08
CA GLU A 165 -2.85 -14.94 -12.46
C GLU A 165 -1.69 -13.93 -12.50
N ALA A 166 -0.66 -14.27 -13.29
CA ALA A 166 0.48 -13.38 -13.51
C ALA A 166 0.05 -12.19 -14.36
N ARG A 167 0.08 -10.99 -13.78
CA ARG A 167 -0.21 -9.72 -14.44
C ARG A 167 0.96 -8.76 -14.30
N SER A 168 1.00 -7.73 -15.12
CA SER A 168 2.09 -6.74 -15.19
C SER A 168 2.13 -5.75 -14.00
N TYR A 169 1.45 -6.03 -12.90
CA TYR A 169 1.61 -5.24 -11.68
C TYR A 169 3.05 -5.30 -11.16
N VAL A 170 3.58 -4.18 -10.72
CA VAL A 170 4.92 -4.11 -10.13
C VAL A 170 4.93 -4.72 -8.74
N THR A 171 3.93 -4.38 -7.94
CA THR A 171 3.72 -4.91 -6.60
C THR A 171 2.32 -5.48 -6.47
N ARG A 172 2.18 -6.59 -5.74
CA ARG A 172 0.89 -7.16 -5.37
C ARG A 172 0.88 -7.40 -3.87
N VAL A 173 -0.02 -6.71 -3.20
CA VAL A 173 -0.25 -6.82 -1.75
C VAL A 173 -1.60 -7.46 -1.52
N GLN A 174 -1.63 -8.50 -0.72
CA GLN A 174 -2.88 -9.06 -0.22
C GLN A 174 -3.12 -8.53 1.19
N LEU A 175 -4.15 -7.71 1.35
CA LEU A 175 -4.49 -7.08 2.62
C LEU A 175 -5.47 -7.96 3.39
N HIS A 176 -5.08 -8.38 4.58
CA HIS A 176 -5.92 -9.21 5.46
C HIS A 176 -6.79 -8.37 6.39
N GLY A 177 -6.42 -7.11 6.59
CA GLY A 177 -7.19 -6.14 7.37
C GLY A 177 -6.49 -5.62 8.62
N LEU A 178 -7.24 -4.87 9.40
CA LEU A 178 -6.79 -4.32 10.68
C LEU A 178 -7.07 -5.32 11.79
N LYS A 179 -6.09 -5.53 12.66
CA LYS A 179 -6.22 -6.28 13.91
C LYS A 179 -5.73 -5.46 15.08
N VAL A 180 -6.07 -5.91 16.27
CA VAL A 180 -5.63 -5.27 17.50
C VAL A 180 -4.79 -6.28 18.29
N LYS A 181 -3.55 -5.92 18.59
CA LYS A 181 -2.65 -6.74 19.42
C LYS A 181 -2.55 -6.18 20.82
N PRO A 182 -2.63 -7.03 21.85
CA PRO A 182 -2.28 -6.62 23.20
C PRO A 182 -0.76 -6.40 23.28
N VAL A 183 -0.36 -5.28 23.83
CA VAL A 183 1.05 -4.95 24.11
C VAL A 183 1.14 -4.67 25.61
N ALA A 184 2.12 -5.28 26.28
CA ALA A 184 2.39 -4.95 27.68
C ALA A 184 2.72 -3.45 27.77
N ALA A 185 1.91 -2.71 28.50
CA ALA A 185 2.22 -1.32 28.76
C ALA A 185 3.46 -1.26 29.68
N PRO A 186 4.33 -0.23 29.54
CA PRO A 186 5.42 -0.03 30.47
C PRO A 186 4.82 0.06 31.88
N THR A 187 5.38 -0.73 32.79
CA THR A 187 4.95 -0.78 34.20
C THR A 187 5.19 0.60 34.83
N HIS A 188 4.16 1.40 34.97
CA HIS A 188 4.25 2.61 35.79
C HIS A 188 4.15 2.21 37.26
N LEU A 189 5.22 2.45 38.00
CA LEU A 189 5.22 2.36 39.46
C LEU A 189 4.35 3.51 39.99
N HIS A 190 3.15 3.18 40.38
CA HIS A 190 2.38 4.09 41.23
C HIS A 190 3.01 4.11 42.64
N ALA A 191 2.95 5.26 43.32
CA ALA A 191 3.55 5.51 44.62
C ALA A 191 3.07 4.53 45.75
N ASN A 192 2.06 3.70 45.46
CA ASN A 192 1.49 2.73 46.41
C ASN A 192 1.91 1.27 46.17
N ASN A 193 3.00 1.03 45.48
CA ASN A 193 3.59 -0.32 45.30
C ASN A 193 2.69 -1.41 44.69
N GLU A 194 1.55 -1.06 44.10
CA GLU A 194 0.70 -1.99 43.35
C GLU A 194 1.15 -2.05 41.88
N ARG A 195 1.59 -3.23 41.45
CA ARG A 195 1.92 -3.51 40.04
C ARG A 195 0.63 -3.64 39.25
N SER A 196 0.12 -2.54 38.72
CA SER A 196 -0.95 -2.57 37.75
C SER A 196 -0.35 -2.91 36.36
N THR A 197 -0.50 -4.13 35.91
CA THR A 197 -0.22 -4.54 34.54
C THR A 197 -1.37 -4.05 33.65
N SER A 198 -1.28 -2.83 33.15
CA SER A 198 -2.21 -2.35 32.15
C SER A 198 -1.83 -2.96 30.80
N VAL A 199 -2.78 -3.63 30.15
CA VAL A 199 -2.62 -4.10 28.77
C VAL A 199 -3.04 -2.95 27.84
N SER A 200 -2.11 -2.46 27.05
CA SER A 200 -2.39 -1.53 25.95
C SER A 200 -2.69 -2.32 24.69
N TYR A 201 -3.60 -1.83 23.87
CA TYR A 201 -3.95 -2.46 22.60
C TYR A 201 -3.45 -1.58 21.46
N VAL A 202 -2.65 -2.17 20.55
CA VAL A 202 -2.10 -1.48 19.39
C VAL A 202 -2.75 -2.03 18.13
N PRO A 203 -3.36 -1.19 17.29
CA PRO A 203 -3.87 -1.63 16.01
C PRO A 203 -2.70 -1.93 15.06
N ILE A 204 -2.79 -3.04 14.37
CA ILE A 204 -1.83 -3.51 13.38
C ILE A 204 -2.53 -3.78 12.05
N LEU A 205 -1.82 -3.53 10.96
CA LEU A 205 -2.25 -3.92 9.63
C LEU A 205 -1.59 -5.26 9.27
N GLN A 206 -2.40 -6.24 8.88
CA GLN A 206 -1.91 -7.54 8.40
C GLN A 206 -2.03 -7.64 6.90
N PHE A 207 -0.96 -8.11 6.24
CA PHE A 207 -0.91 -8.27 4.79
C PHE A 207 0.14 -9.30 4.38
N ALA A 208 0.10 -9.68 3.09
CA ALA A 208 1.14 -10.46 2.45
C ALA A 208 1.62 -9.74 1.18
N LEU A 209 2.90 -9.75 0.90
CA LEU A 209 3.47 -9.29 -0.36
C LEU A 209 3.56 -10.48 -1.32
N ARG A 210 2.56 -10.62 -2.20
CA ARG A 210 2.48 -11.71 -3.18
C ARG A 210 3.42 -11.50 -4.36
N LYS A 211 3.72 -10.23 -4.68
CA LYS A 211 4.70 -9.83 -5.68
C LYS A 211 5.36 -8.52 -5.24
N ARG A 212 6.65 -8.43 -5.43
CA ARG A 212 7.42 -7.19 -5.25
C ARG A 212 8.55 -7.15 -6.26
N ARG A 213 9.06 -5.96 -6.54
CA ARG A 213 10.11 -5.75 -7.53
C ARG A 213 11.41 -6.47 -7.18
N SER A 214 11.82 -6.41 -5.92
CA SER A 214 13.07 -7.00 -5.46
C SER A 214 12.80 -8.02 -4.37
N GLY A 215 13.13 -9.28 -4.63
CA GLY A 215 13.04 -10.37 -3.67
C GLY A 215 11.81 -11.26 -3.83
N TRP A 216 11.72 -12.26 -2.98
CA TRP A 216 10.67 -13.27 -2.98
C TRP A 216 9.38 -12.76 -2.32
N PRO A 217 8.22 -13.36 -2.62
CA PRO A 217 7.00 -13.10 -1.87
C PRO A 217 7.20 -13.27 -0.38
N LEU A 218 6.48 -12.49 0.42
CA LEU A 218 6.48 -12.55 1.88
C LEU A 218 5.04 -12.72 2.35
N ALA A 219 4.82 -13.69 3.23
CA ALA A 219 3.54 -13.94 3.87
C ALA A 219 3.53 -13.41 5.31
N ASP A 220 2.33 -13.26 5.87
CA ASP A 220 2.09 -12.98 7.28
C ASP A 220 2.86 -11.77 7.85
N LEU A 221 2.87 -10.68 7.07
CA LEU A 221 3.48 -9.44 7.48
C LEU A 221 2.52 -8.61 8.35
N GLU A 222 3.11 -7.88 9.27
CA GLU A 222 2.39 -6.98 10.16
C GLU A 222 3.11 -5.65 10.25
N CYS A 223 2.34 -4.56 10.20
CA CYS A 223 2.84 -3.22 10.49
C CYS A 223 2.00 -2.59 11.60
N ALA A 224 2.67 -2.03 12.60
CA ALA A 224 1.99 -1.22 13.60
C ALA A 224 1.50 0.08 12.95
N ILE A 225 0.27 0.49 13.27
CA ILE A 225 -0.24 1.76 12.74
C ILE A 225 0.61 2.90 13.30
N PRO A 226 1.19 3.75 12.43
CA PRO A 226 2.02 4.86 12.86
C PRO A 226 1.27 5.83 13.79
N ASP A 227 1.97 6.43 14.75
CA ASP A 227 1.37 7.29 15.77
C ASP A 227 0.72 8.56 15.22
N TYR A 228 1.07 8.98 14.01
CA TYR A 228 0.48 10.14 13.34
C TYR A 228 -0.90 9.84 12.72
N LEU A 229 -1.29 8.55 12.60
CA LEU A 229 -2.68 8.22 12.32
C LEU A 229 -3.47 8.33 13.63
N PRO A 230 -4.64 8.98 13.64
CA PRO A 230 -5.39 9.19 14.87
C PRO A 230 -5.68 7.85 15.50
N ARG A 231 -5.11 7.64 16.68
CA ARG A 231 -5.51 6.54 17.54
C ARG A 231 -6.94 6.80 17.95
N TRP A 232 -7.81 5.85 17.72
CA TRP A 232 -9.10 5.83 18.39
C TRP A 232 -8.83 5.85 19.90
N ARG A 233 -8.88 7.04 20.50
CA ARG A 233 -8.86 7.13 21.96
C ARG A 233 -10.13 6.43 22.42
N GLN A 234 -9.99 5.23 22.96
CA GLN A 234 -11.02 4.69 23.81
C GLN A 234 -11.29 5.76 24.87
N ARG A 235 -12.45 6.40 24.79
CA ARG A 235 -12.94 7.21 25.91
C ARG A 235 -13.03 6.22 27.07
N SER A 236 -12.05 6.30 27.97
CA SER A 236 -12.14 5.66 29.27
C SER A 236 -13.49 6.04 29.82
N GLY A 237 -14.37 5.05 30.01
CA GLY A 237 -15.71 5.26 30.48
C GLY A 237 -15.64 6.05 31.79
N ARG A 238 -16.11 7.30 31.80
CA ARG A 238 -16.52 7.96 33.00
C ARG A 238 -17.67 7.11 33.54
N ARG A 239 -17.43 6.40 34.64
CA ARG A 239 -18.53 5.89 35.46
C ARG A 239 -19.40 7.09 35.81
N LEU A 240 -20.61 7.11 35.29
CA LEU A 240 -21.67 7.94 35.86
C LEU A 240 -21.93 7.36 37.24
N THR A 241 -21.38 7.97 38.25
CA THR A 241 -21.88 7.79 39.63
C THR A 241 -23.20 8.54 39.71
N ALA A 242 -24.25 7.78 39.98
CA ALA A 242 -25.58 8.28 40.31
C ALA A 242 -25.56 9.12 41.59
#